data_3fc77c41bb4684c0be619b6d41b20ae8
#
_entry.id   3fc77c41bb4684c0be619b6d41b20ae8
#
_cell.length_a   1.000
_cell.length_b   1.000
_cell.length_c   1.000
_cell.angle_alpha   90.00
_cell.angle_beta   90.00
_cell.angle_gamma   90.00
#
_symmetry.space_group_name_H-M   'P 1'
#
loop_
_entity.id
_entity.type
_entity.pdbx_description
1 polymer ?
#
loop_
_entity_poly.entity_id
_entity_poly.type
_entity_poly.pdbx_seq_one_letter_code
_entity_poly.pdbx_strand_id
1 'polypeptide(L)'
;AFMRMMIKDILTKNGYNVAGEAENGAKAVEKYKEVTPDLVLMDITMPEMDGIQALKEIKKVDAGAKVIMCSAMGQQAMVIESIQAGAKDFIVKPFQADRVLEAVKKVVG
;
A
#
# COMPACT_ATOMS: atom_id res chain seq x y z
N ALA A 1 -12.04 5.29 1.12
CA ALA A 1 -12.35 6.21 2.18
C ALA A 1 -12.35 5.57 3.56
N PHE A 2 -13.30 4.69 3.85
CA PHE A 2 -13.36 4.04 5.16
C PHE A 2 -12.10 3.24 5.47
N MET A 3 -11.62 2.48 4.50
CA MET A 3 -10.44 1.65 4.68
C MET A 3 -9.18 2.48 4.93
N ARG A 4 -9.02 3.59 4.21
CA ARG A 4 -7.89 4.50 4.44
C ARG A 4 -7.90 5.05 5.85
N MET A 5 -9.09 5.43 6.33
CA MET A 5 -9.26 5.94 7.69
C MET A 5 -8.89 4.88 8.72
N MET A 6 -9.31 3.63 8.51
CA MET A 6 -9.04 2.53 9.43
C MET A 6 -7.54 2.24 9.50
N ILE A 7 -6.87 2.18 8.36
CA ILE A 7 -5.42 1.95 8.32
C ILE A 7 -4.68 3.11 8.98
N LYS A 8 -5.09 4.34 8.70
CA LYS A 8 -4.49 5.51 9.32
C LYS A 8 -4.57 5.46 10.84
N ASP A 9 -5.75 5.08 11.38
CA ASP A 9 -5.93 4.93 12.81
C ASP A 9 -5.01 3.87 13.39
N ILE A 10 -4.93 2.70 12.76
CA ILE A 10 -4.08 1.61 13.23
C ILE A 10 -2.62 2.06 13.29
N LEU A 11 -2.13 2.68 12.25
CA LEU A 11 -0.74 3.12 12.19
C LEU A 11 -0.44 4.22 13.19
N THR A 12 -1.31 5.22 13.29
CA THR A 12 -1.13 6.35 14.18
C THR A 12 -1.12 5.90 15.65
N LYS A 13 -2.02 5.00 16.02
CA LYS A 13 -2.09 4.49 17.39
C LYS A 13 -0.87 3.69 17.79
N ASN A 14 -0.12 3.20 16.82
CA ASN A 14 1.06 2.37 17.07
C ASN A 14 2.37 3.09 16.78
N GLY A 15 2.34 4.41 16.73
CA GLY A 15 3.55 5.23 16.64
C GLY A 15 4.06 5.48 15.24
N TYR A 16 3.32 5.09 14.21
CA TYR A 16 3.72 5.38 12.83
C TYR A 16 3.13 6.71 12.38
N ASN A 17 3.88 7.44 11.57
CA ASN A 17 3.45 8.73 11.05
C ASN A 17 2.88 8.55 9.64
N VAL A 18 1.64 9.00 9.43
CA VAL A 18 1.01 8.95 8.11
C VAL A 18 1.34 10.24 7.36
N ALA A 19 2.31 10.16 6.45
CA ALA A 19 2.82 11.33 5.74
C ALA A 19 1.85 11.86 4.69
N GLY A 20 0.96 11.00 4.17
CA GLY A 20 -0.03 11.44 3.19
C GLY A 20 -0.97 10.33 2.80
N GLU A 21 -2.02 10.68 2.07
CA GLU A 21 -3.04 9.75 1.58
C GLU A 21 -3.36 10.08 0.13
N ALA A 22 -3.83 9.08 -0.62
CA ALA A 22 -4.26 9.27 -1.99
C ALA A 22 -5.52 8.45 -2.25
N GLU A 23 -6.43 8.97 -3.03
CA GLU A 23 -7.72 8.32 -3.29
C GLU A 23 -7.73 7.51 -4.58
N ASN A 24 -6.68 7.61 -5.39
CA ASN A 24 -6.54 6.79 -6.60
C ASN A 24 -5.06 6.58 -6.92
N GLY A 25 -4.80 5.71 -7.93
CA GLY A 25 -3.43 5.34 -8.27
C GLY A 25 -2.58 6.50 -8.78
N ALA A 26 -3.17 7.37 -9.60
CA ALA A 26 -2.41 8.50 -10.15
C ALA A 26 -1.98 9.45 -9.04
N LYS A 27 -2.87 9.74 -8.10
CA LYS A 27 -2.55 10.59 -6.95
C LYS A 27 -1.56 9.91 -6.01
N ALA A 28 -1.62 8.59 -5.90
CA ALA A 28 -0.66 7.83 -5.09
C ALA A 28 0.76 8.01 -5.62
N VAL A 29 0.95 7.95 -6.93
CA VAL A 29 2.26 8.14 -7.56
C VAL A 29 2.75 9.56 -7.32
N GLU A 30 1.89 10.56 -7.51
CA GLU A 30 2.22 11.96 -7.26
C GLU A 30 2.62 12.17 -5.80
N LYS A 31 1.83 11.63 -4.88
CA LYS A 31 2.10 11.78 -3.45
C LYS A 31 3.41 11.12 -3.06
N TYR A 32 3.73 9.97 -3.65
CA TYR A 32 5.01 9.31 -3.41
C TYR A 32 6.19 10.22 -3.76
N LYS A 33 6.11 10.84 -4.93
CA LYS A 33 7.17 11.76 -5.37
C LYS A 33 7.32 12.96 -4.43
N GLU A 34 6.18 13.41 -3.89
CA GLU A 34 6.15 14.59 -3.01
C GLU A 34 6.71 14.30 -1.62
N VAL A 35 6.32 13.20 -1.00
CA VAL A 35 6.68 12.92 0.39
C VAL A 35 7.72 11.82 0.58
N THR A 36 8.01 11.03 -0.44
CA THR A 36 8.97 9.92 -0.40
C THR A 36 8.88 9.14 0.93
N PRO A 37 7.75 8.47 1.18
CA PRO A 37 7.53 7.78 2.46
C PRO A 37 8.39 6.54 2.60
N ASP A 38 8.56 6.06 3.83
CA ASP A 38 9.30 4.83 4.09
C ASP A 38 8.52 3.59 3.64
N LEU A 39 7.20 3.70 3.57
CA LEU A 39 6.33 2.59 3.21
C LEU A 39 5.03 3.10 2.59
N VAL A 40 4.51 2.35 1.63
CA VAL A 40 3.21 2.63 1.01
C VAL A 40 2.29 1.44 1.25
N LEU A 41 1.07 1.72 1.72
CA LEU A 41 -0.01 0.73 1.78
C LEU A 41 -0.96 1.08 0.65
N MET A 42 -1.09 0.18 -0.33
CA MET A 42 -1.79 0.44 -1.59
C MET A 42 -2.93 -0.55 -1.81
N ASP A 43 -4.13 -0.04 -2.07
CA ASP A 43 -5.26 -0.89 -2.46
C ASP A 43 -5.06 -1.32 -3.92
N ILE A 44 -5.30 -2.59 -4.22
CA ILE A 44 -5.20 -3.09 -5.59
C ILE A 44 -6.27 -2.46 -6.48
N THR A 45 -7.51 -2.37 -5.98
CA THR A 45 -8.62 -1.84 -6.75
C THR A 45 -8.86 -0.37 -6.44
N MET A 46 -8.53 0.50 -7.38
CA MET A 46 -8.74 1.94 -7.26
C MET A 46 -9.22 2.52 -8.58
N PRO A 47 -10.00 3.64 -8.56
CA PRO A 47 -10.41 4.29 -9.80
C PRO A 47 -9.23 4.91 -10.54
N GLU A 48 -9.40 5.11 -11.84
CA GLU A 48 -8.45 5.71 -12.78
C GLU A 48 -7.22 4.86 -13.04
N MET A 49 -6.39 4.65 -12.04
CA MET A 49 -5.18 3.82 -12.15
C MET A 49 -5.24 2.82 -11.01
N ASP A 50 -5.25 1.51 -11.30
CA ASP A 50 -5.32 0.49 -10.26
C ASP A 50 -4.01 0.41 -9.47
N GLY A 51 -4.07 -0.28 -8.32
CA GLY A 51 -2.93 -0.34 -7.41
C GLY A 51 -1.70 -0.99 -8.00
N ILE A 52 -1.86 -1.98 -8.87
CA ILE A 52 -0.73 -2.67 -9.50
C ILE A 52 -0.02 -1.74 -10.47
N GLN A 53 -0.77 -0.99 -11.26
CA GLN A 53 -0.19 -0.02 -12.18
C GLN A 53 0.52 1.08 -11.41
N ALA A 54 -0.10 1.57 -10.32
CA ALA A 54 0.53 2.56 -9.45
C ALA A 54 1.82 2.03 -8.84
N LEU A 55 1.83 0.78 -8.41
CA LEU A 55 3.03 0.12 -7.90
C LEU A 55 4.15 0.14 -8.92
N LYS A 56 3.84 -0.24 -10.16
CA LYS A 56 4.84 -0.25 -11.24
C LYS A 56 5.41 1.14 -11.49
N GLU A 57 4.57 2.16 -11.47
CA GLU A 57 5.01 3.54 -11.67
C GLU A 57 5.88 4.02 -10.51
N ILE A 58 5.51 3.70 -9.27
CA ILE A 58 6.31 4.05 -8.10
C ILE A 58 7.68 3.39 -8.16
N LYS A 59 7.73 2.12 -8.57
CA LYS A 59 9.00 1.39 -8.70
C LYS A 59 9.89 1.97 -9.80
N LYS A 60 9.30 2.59 -10.82
CA LYS A 60 10.09 3.30 -11.84
C LYS A 60 10.72 4.57 -11.28
N VAL A 61 10.01 5.26 -10.38
CA VAL A 61 10.50 6.47 -9.73
C VAL A 61 11.59 6.12 -8.71
N ASP A 62 11.36 5.04 -7.96
CA ASP A 62 12.26 4.61 -6.90
C ASP A 62 12.25 3.08 -6.79
N ALA A 63 13.28 2.45 -7.34
CA ALA A 63 13.38 0.98 -7.34
C ALA A 63 13.43 0.40 -5.93
N GLY A 64 13.82 1.19 -4.93
CA GLY A 64 13.84 0.77 -3.53
C GLY A 64 12.55 1.00 -2.77
N ALA A 65 11.49 1.46 -3.44
CA ALA A 65 10.22 1.72 -2.79
C ALA A 65 9.66 0.48 -2.12
N LYS A 66 9.14 0.65 -0.90
CA LYS A 66 8.53 -0.43 -0.14
C LYS A 66 7.02 -0.28 -0.18
N VAL A 67 6.34 -1.25 -0.78
CA VAL A 67 4.89 -1.21 -0.98
C VAL A 67 4.25 -2.49 -0.46
N ILE A 68 3.20 -2.35 0.33
CA ILE A 68 2.37 -3.46 0.77
C ILE A 68 1.02 -3.29 0.08
N MET A 69 0.57 -4.33 -0.62
CA MET A 69 -0.70 -4.28 -1.34
C MET A 69 -1.83 -4.77 -0.44
N CYS A 70 -3.00 -4.13 -0.57
CA CYS A 70 -4.21 -4.55 0.12
C CYS A 70 -5.17 -5.12 -0.92
N SER A 71 -5.59 -6.36 -0.74
CA SER A 71 -6.45 -7.05 -1.70
C SER A 71 -7.75 -7.53 -1.06
N ALA A 72 -8.77 -7.77 -1.87
CA ALA A 72 -9.99 -8.44 -1.43
C ALA A 72 -9.83 -9.94 -1.62
N MET A 73 -10.67 -10.73 -0.97
CA MET A 73 -10.72 -12.16 -1.19
C MET A 73 -11.06 -12.43 -2.66
N GLY A 74 -10.41 -13.43 -3.23
CA GLY A 74 -10.62 -13.76 -4.64
C GLY A 74 -9.72 -13.05 -5.62
N GLN A 75 -8.77 -12.24 -5.13
CA GLN A 75 -7.85 -11.50 -5.99
C GLN A 75 -6.44 -12.13 -6.02
N GLN A 76 -6.35 -13.45 -5.88
CA GLN A 76 -5.05 -14.14 -5.79
C GLN A 76 -4.15 -13.87 -7.00
N ALA A 77 -4.72 -13.87 -8.21
CA ALA A 77 -3.93 -13.61 -9.42
C ALA A 77 -3.33 -12.20 -9.39
N MET A 78 -4.08 -11.24 -8.88
CA MET A 78 -3.60 -9.86 -8.76
C MET A 78 -2.53 -9.72 -7.69
N VAL A 79 -2.64 -10.49 -6.61
CA VAL A 79 -1.62 -10.52 -5.56
C VAL A 79 -0.31 -11.04 -6.12
N ILE A 80 -0.36 -12.14 -6.90
CA ILE A 80 0.83 -12.71 -7.52
C ILE A 80 1.47 -11.68 -8.46
N GLU A 81 0.67 -11.01 -9.28
CA GLU A 81 1.16 -9.98 -10.19
C GLU A 81 1.81 -8.83 -9.40
N SER A 82 1.23 -8.44 -8.26
CA SER A 82 1.79 -7.39 -7.41
C SER A 82 3.17 -7.77 -6.88
N ILE A 83 3.32 -9.00 -6.41
CA ILE A 83 4.60 -9.48 -5.87
C ILE A 83 5.65 -9.51 -6.98
N GLN A 84 5.27 -9.96 -8.17
CA GLN A 84 6.18 -9.97 -9.33
C GLN A 84 6.56 -8.55 -9.75
N ALA A 85 5.69 -7.59 -9.54
CA ALA A 85 5.96 -6.18 -9.83
C ALA A 85 6.81 -5.49 -8.75
N GLY A 86 7.09 -6.17 -7.64
CA GLY A 86 7.99 -5.65 -6.62
C GLY A 86 7.35 -5.30 -5.28
N ALA A 87 6.09 -5.67 -5.04
CA ALA A 87 5.47 -5.46 -3.73
C ALA A 87 6.20 -6.32 -2.69
N LYS A 88 6.36 -5.78 -1.49
CA LYS A 88 7.07 -6.49 -0.42
C LYS A 88 6.19 -7.48 0.32
N ASP A 89 4.90 -7.20 0.41
CA ASP A 89 3.95 -8.07 1.10
C ASP A 89 2.53 -7.70 0.66
N PHE A 90 1.55 -8.42 1.15
CA PHE A 90 0.15 -8.13 0.87
C PHE A 90 -0.72 -8.42 2.10
N ILE A 91 -1.90 -7.78 2.15
CA ILE A 91 -2.87 -7.97 3.21
C ILE A 91 -4.23 -8.20 2.56
N VAL A 92 -4.98 -9.20 3.01
CA VAL A 92 -6.29 -9.54 2.46
C VAL A 92 -7.40 -8.96 3.33
N LYS A 93 -8.36 -8.31 2.71
CA LYS A 93 -9.54 -7.76 3.40
C LYS A 93 -10.58 -8.86 3.63
N PRO A 94 -11.33 -8.83 4.72
CA PRO A 94 -11.17 -7.92 5.86
C PRO A 94 -9.92 -8.27 6.67
N PHE A 95 -9.19 -7.29 7.13
CA PHE A 95 -7.97 -7.50 7.89
C PHE A 95 -8.11 -6.95 9.30
N GLN A 96 -7.31 -7.47 10.22
CA GLN A 96 -7.25 -7.01 11.59
C GLN A 96 -6.01 -6.15 11.80
N ALA A 97 -6.03 -5.33 12.84
CA ALA A 97 -4.92 -4.44 13.17
C ALA A 97 -3.59 -5.22 13.31
N ASP A 98 -3.63 -6.38 13.95
CA ASP A 98 -2.44 -7.21 14.15
C ASP A 98 -1.77 -7.60 12.84
N ARG A 99 -2.58 -7.95 11.82
CA ARG A 99 -2.05 -8.35 10.52
C ARG A 99 -1.40 -7.17 9.80
N VAL A 100 -2.02 -5.98 9.89
CA VAL A 100 -1.46 -4.77 9.29
C VAL A 100 -0.11 -4.44 9.94
N LEU A 101 -0.06 -4.46 11.27
CA LEU A 101 1.15 -4.13 12.01
C LEU A 101 2.25 -5.15 11.76
N GLU A 102 1.91 -6.43 11.66
CA GLU A 102 2.87 -7.48 11.36
C GLU A 102 3.54 -7.23 10.00
N ALA A 103 2.73 -6.93 8.98
CA ALA A 103 3.25 -6.67 7.65
C ALA A 103 4.13 -5.41 7.63
N VAL A 104 3.71 -4.35 8.31
CA VAL A 104 4.48 -3.11 8.38
C VAL A 104 5.82 -3.34 9.06
N LYS A 105 5.84 -4.00 10.21
CA LYS A 105 7.07 -4.29 10.93
C LYS A 105 8.02 -5.15 10.12
N LYS A 106 7.50 -6.12 9.39
CA LYS A 106 8.30 -7.02 8.57
C LYS A 106 9.01 -6.26 7.44
N VAL A 107 8.36 -5.24 6.90
CA VAL A 107 8.89 -4.48 5.75
C VAL A 107 9.81 -3.35 6.18
N VAL A 108 9.44 -2.60 7.22
CA VAL A 108 10.24 -1.43 7.64
C VAL A 108 11.10 -1.66 8.87
N GLY A 109 10.95 -2.81 9.48
CA GLY A 109 11.69 -3.13 10.68
C GLY A 109 11.03 -2.60 11.91
#